data_27924e3795de66ab2e103178e0ff56f2
#
_entry.id   27924e3795de66ab2e103178e0ff56f2
#
_cell.length_a   1.000
_cell.length_b   1.000
_cell.length_c   1.000
_cell.angle_alpha   90.00
_cell.angle_beta   90.00
_cell.angle_gamma   90.00
#
_symmetry.space_group_name_H-M   'P 1'
#
loop_
_entity.id
_entity.type
_entity.pdbx_description
1 polymer ?
#
loop_
_entity_poly.entity_id
_entity_poly.type
_entity_poly.pdbx_seq_one_letter_code
_entity_poly.pdbx_strand_id
1 'polypeptide(L)'
;MNLKSLTQPELAAILKELGQPAFRAKQVYTWLHKGVRSYEEMTNLPKSLRDRLAESYPIHAPQVLRKQESQRDGTIKYLWQLSDGNCVETVLMRYHYGNTVCISTEVGCRMGCAFCASTLGGLVRRLEPFEMLDQVLFTQVDSGLPISHIVLMGIGEPLDNFDNVMRFLELVNSPDGMNISMRHISLSTCGLVPKIDELAKRKLQLTLSVSLHAPNNEIRNQIMPVNKAYPTQELLDACRRYYQSTNRRISFEYAMIGGVNDKPEHAQELLRRLKGLPAHFNLIPLNHVEESPLKPSTRAAVAAFQKTLEDGGVTATVRRTLGGDIDASCGQLRRKYTKQNQ
;
A
#
# COMPACT_ATOMS: atom_id res chain seq x y z
N MET A 1 -1.56 9.36 22.16
CA MET A 1 -2.18 9.89 20.92
C MET A 1 -1.09 10.63 20.14
N ASN A 2 -0.97 10.41 18.82
CA ASN A 2 0.01 11.12 17.98
C ASN A 2 -0.70 12.22 17.18
N LEU A 3 -0.22 13.47 17.27
CA LEU A 3 -0.85 14.61 16.60
C LEU A 3 -0.87 14.50 15.07
N LYS A 4 0.03 13.72 14.46
CA LYS A 4 0.02 13.45 13.01
C LYS A 4 -1.16 12.59 12.54
N SER A 5 -1.85 11.90 13.46
CA SER A 5 -3.08 11.15 13.13
C SER A 5 -4.35 12.02 13.10
N LEU A 6 -4.23 13.28 13.47
CA LEU A 6 -5.34 14.20 13.56
C LEU A 6 -5.51 15.01 12.29
N THR A 7 -6.76 15.30 11.95
CA THR A 7 -7.09 16.35 10.97
C THR A 7 -6.79 17.73 11.53
N GLN A 8 -6.69 18.73 10.67
CA GLN A 8 -6.45 20.10 11.12
C GLN A 8 -7.53 20.63 12.07
N PRO A 9 -8.85 20.37 11.87
CA PRO A 9 -9.89 20.75 12.84
C PRO A 9 -9.74 20.07 14.21
N GLU A 10 -9.41 18.77 14.23
CA GLU A 10 -9.17 18.02 15.46
C GLU A 10 -7.94 18.56 16.21
N LEU A 11 -6.86 18.86 15.49
CA LEU A 11 -5.69 19.52 16.06
C LEU A 11 -6.00 20.91 16.62
N ALA A 12 -6.88 21.66 15.93
CA ALA A 12 -7.32 22.97 16.41
C ALA A 12 -8.08 22.88 17.75
N ALA A 13 -8.89 21.83 17.94
CA ALA A 13 -9.58 21.60 19.22
C ALA A 13 -8.57 21.38 20.36
N ILE A 14 -7.56 20.54 20.15
CA ILE A 14 -6.50 20.31 21.15
C ILE A 14 -5.74 21.61 21.47
N LEU A 15 -5.32 22.35 20.45
CA LEU A 15 -4.58 23.59 20.65
C LEU A 15 -5.43 24.66 21.37
N LYS A 16 -6.74 24.69 21.15
CA LYS A 16 -7.67 25.55 21.89
C LYS A 16 -7.70 25.20 23.37
N GLU A 17 -7.74 23.92 23.74
CA GLU A 17 -7.65 23.45 25.13
C GLU A 17 -6.30 23.85 25.78
N LEU A 18 -5.24 23.94 24.98
CA LEU A 18 -3.94 24.45 25.40
C LEU A 18 -3.87 25.99 25.42
N GLY A 19 -5.00 26.70 25.25
CA GLY A 19 -5.06 28.18 25.27
C GLY A 19 -4.44 28.84 24.04
N GLN A 20 -4.28 28.14 22.92
CA GLN A 20 -3.63 28.66 21.72
C GLN A 20 -4.65 29.25 20.73
N PRO A 21 -4.30 30.32 20.01
CA PRO A 21 -5.17 30.89 18.98
C PRO A 21 -5.31 29.95 17.78
N ALA A 22 -6.46 30.02 17.09
CA ALA A 22 -6.85 29.08 16.03
C ALA A 22 -5.81 28.91 14.88
N PHE A 23 -5.11 29.99 14.50
CA PHE A 23 -4.12 29.96 13.43
C PHE A 23 -2.92 29.05 13.75
N ARG A 24 -2.64 28.77 15.02
CA ARG A 24 -1.57 27.85 15.44
C ARG A 24 -1.78 26.43 14.94
N ALA A 25 -3.04 26.01 14.82
CA ALA A 25 -3.35 24.68 14.29
C ALA A 25 -2.79 24.46 12.89
N LYS A 26 -2.98 25.44 12.00
CA LYS A 26 -2.41 25.38 10.66
C LYS A 26 -0.88 25.35 10.68
N GLN A 27 -0.25 26.14 11.54
CA GLN A 27 1.20 26.15 11.67
C GLN A 27 1.75 24.80 12.12
N VAL A 28 1.21 24.24 13.21
CA VAL A 28 1.63 22.91 13.72
C VAL A 28 1.36 21.82 12.69
N TYR A 29 0.16 21.80 12.07
CA TYR A 29 -0.22 20.83 11.05
C TYR A 29 0.74 20.84 9.86
N THR A 30 1.05 22.01 9.33
CA THR A 30 1.98 22.14 8.20
C THR A 30 3.39 21.65 8.55
N TRP A 31 3.87 21.92 9.78
CA TRP A 31 5.17 21.40 10.23
C TRP A 31 5.17 19.87 10.35
N LEU A 32 4.13 19.29 10.98
CA LEU A 32 4.00 17.83 11.10
C LEU A 32 3.99 17.14 9.72
N HIS A 33 3.33 17.73 8.74
CA HIS A 33 3.27 17.23 7.36
C HIS A 33 4.51 17.57 6.49
N LYS A 34 5.49 18.26 7.04
CA LYS A 34 6.84 18.40 6.45
C LYS A 34 7.81 17.30 6.89
N GLY A 35 7.40 16.44 7.83
CA GLY A 35 8.23 15.36 8.33
C GLY A 35 9.30 15.81 9.34
N VAL A 36 8.96 16.79 10.19
CA VAL A 36 9.83 17.19 11.32
C VAL A 36 10.00 16.04 12.31
N ARG A 37 11.16 15.96 12.92
CA ARG A 37 11.52 14.96 13.93
C ARG A 37 11.38 15.45 15.36
N SER A 38 11.33 16.77 15.54
CA SER A 38 11.16 17.39 16.85
C SER A 38 10.36 18.71 16.75
N TYR A 39 9.78 19.13 17.86
CA TYR A 39 9.12 20.45 17.94
C TYR A 39 10.11 21.62 17.88
N GLU A 40 11.38 21.38 18.13
CA GLU A 40 12.42 22.42 18.04
C GLU A 40 12.58 22.95 16.60
N GLU A 41 12.33 22.12 15.61
CA GLU A 41 12.34 22.50 14.20
C GLU A 41 11.21 23.48 13.83
N MET A 42 10.15 23.58 14.65
CA MET A 42 8.99 24.44 14.41
C MET A 42 9.27 25.90 14.82
N THR A 43 10.19 26.54 14.12
CA THR A 43 10.81 27.82 14.50
C THR A 43 9.85 29.02 14.62
N ASN A 44 8.68 28.96 13.95
CA ASN A 44 7.65 30.00 14.02
C ASN A 44 6.65 29.81 15.17
N LEU A 45 6.86 28.79 16.04
CA LEU A 45 6.09 28.57 17.25
C LEU A 45 6.84 29.11 18.48
N PRO A 46 6.12 29.69 19.48
CA PRO A 46 6.71 30.06 20.75
C PRO A 46 7.39 28.87 21.45
N LYS A 47 8.54 29.09 22.09
CA LYS A 47 9.26 28.02 22.79
C LYS A 47 8.37 27.32 23.82
N SER A 48 7.61 28.08 24.63
CA SER A 48 6.70 27.53 25.64
C SER A 48 5.64 26.59 25.06
N LEU A 49 5.17 26.84 23.84
CA LEU A 49 4.24 25.93 23.15
C LEU A 49 4.97 24.67 22.67
N ARG A 50 6.17 24.82 22.09
CA ARG A 50 6.98 23.69 21.64
C ARG A 50 7.32 22.73 22.78
N ASP A 51 7.77 23.27 23.90
CA ASP A 51 8.10 22.50 25.11
C ASP A 51 6.88 21.74 25.64
N ARG A 52 5.72 22.42 25.72
CA ARG A 52 4.46 21.82 26.17
C ARG A 52 3.95 20.73 25.23
N LEU A 53 4.08 20.92 23.90
CA LEU A 53 3.73 19.89 22.92
C LEU A 53 4.69 18.70 22.99
N ALA A 54 5.98 18.91 23.18
CA ALA A 54 6.97 17.86 23.33
C ALA A 54 6.70 16.96 24.55
N GLU A 55 6.31 17.57 25.66
CA GLU A 55 5.95 16.86 26.90
C GLU A 55 4.66 16.03 26.75
N SER A 56 3.61 16.62 26.16
CA SER A 56 2.29 15.99 26.13
C SER A 56 2.05 15.09 24.90
N TYR A 57 2.73 15.37 23.78
CA TYR A 57 2.51 14.73 22.48
C TYR A 57 3.84 14.51 21.74
N PRO A 58 4.72 13.63 22.22
CA PRO A 58 6.03 13.43 21.61
C PRO A 58 5.92 13.00 20.14
N ILE A 59 6.82 13.52 19.30
CA ILE A 59 6.92 13.12 17.90
C ILE A 59 7.71 11.81 17.83
N HIS A 60 7.06 10.77 17.33
CA HIS A 60 7.70 9.50 17.03
C HIS A 60 8.01 9.46 15.53
N ALA A 61 9.29 9.63 15.17
CA ALA A 61 9.75 9.51 13.80
C ALA A 61 10.40 8.13 13.58
N PRO A 62 10.10 7.44 12.48
CA PRO A 62 10.72 6.15 12.18
C PRO A 62 12.22 6.33 11.91
N GLN A 63 13.01 5.29 12.23
CA GLN A 63 14.43 5.25 11.95
C GLN A 63 14.73 4.37 10.74
N VAL A 64 15.69 4.77 9.92
CA VAL A 64 16.16 3.94 8.81
C VAL A 64 17.10 2.87 9.37
N LEU A 65 16.65 1.61 9.39
CA LEU A 65 17.51 0.47 9.72
C LEU A 65 18.33 0.03 8.53
N ARG A 66 17.73 0.04 7.35
CA ARG A 66 18.39 -0.32 6.11
C ARG A 66 17.83 0.46 4.93
N LYS A 67 18.72 0.90 4.06
CA LYS A 67 18.40 1.56 2.80
C LYS A 67 19.18 0.83 1.70
N GLN A 68 18.47 0.46 0.64
CA GLN A 68 19.06 -0.11 -0.57
C GLN A 68 18.63 0.74 -1.75
N GLU A 69 19.57 1.11 -2.61
CA GLU A 69 19.30 1.89 -3.82
C GLU A 69 19.78 1.11 -5.05
N SER A 70 18.88 0.89 -5.98
CA SER A 70 19.16 0.22 -7.25
C SER A 70 20.05 1.08 -8.13
N GLN A 71 21.15 0.51 -8.58
CA GLN A 71 22.04 1.14 -9.55
C GLN A 71 21.48 1.09 -10.98
N ARG A 72 20.44 0.28 -11.21
CA ARG A 72 19.82 0.08 -12.54
C ARG A 72 18.73 1.09 -12.86
N ASP A 73 17.92 1.44 -11.87
CA ASP A 73 16.70 2.23 -12.11
C ASP A 73 16.42 3.27 -11.01
N GLY A 74 17.31 3.38 -10.01
CA GLY A 74 17.17 4.33 -8.91
C GLY A 74 16.02 4.03 -7.95
N THR A 75 15.46 2.82 -7.97
CA THR A 75 14.49 2.37 -6.95
C THR A 75 15.17 2.33 -5.60
N ILE A 76 14.52 2.89 -4.57
CA ILE A 76 15.04 2.89 -3.20
C ILE A 76 14.11 2.06 -2.32
N LYS A 77 14.68 1.11 -1.60
CA LYS A 77 13.96 0.35 -0.58
C LYS A 77 14.45 0.71 0.81
N TYR A 78 13.49 1.00 1.68
CA TYR A 78 13.70 1.29 3.09
C TYR A 78 13.17 0.17 3.96
N LEU A 79 13.91 -0.14 5.02
CA LEU A 79 13.43 -0.82 6.20
C LEU A 79 13.38 0.20 7.33
N TRP A 80 12.19 0.55 7.76
CA TRP A 80 11.95 1.49 8.84
C TRP A 80 11.74 0.76 10.16
N GLN A 81 12.35 1.24 11.23
CA GLN A 81 12.02 0.86 12.59
C GLN A 81 10.99 1.82 13.16
N LEU A 82 9.92 1.29 13.69
CA LEU A 82 8.86 2.00 14.39
C LEU A 82 9.23 2.20 15.87
N SER A 83 8.50 3.05 16.58
CA SER A 83 8.77 3.39 17.99
C SER A 83 8.67 2.19 18.95
N ASP A 84 7.95 1.15 18.58
CA ASP A 84 7.81 -0.10 19.34
C ASP A 84 8.85 -1.17 18.97
N GLY A 85 9.84 -0.83 18.14
CA GLY A 85 10.87 -1.74 17.68
C GLY A 85 10.47 -2.60 16.47
N ASN A 86 9.22 -2.62 16.08
CA ASN A 86 8.79 -3.33 14.88
C ASN A 86 9.32 -2.66 13.60
N CYS A 87 9.36 -3.44 12.50
CA CYS A 87 9.89 -2.96 11.23
C CYS A 87 8.86 -3.08 10.11
N VAL A 88 8.85 -2.08 9.22
CA VAL A 88 8.06 -2.05 7.99
C VAL A 88 8.90 -1.67 6.79
N GLU A 89 8.45 -2.04 5.60
CA GLU A 89 9.14 -1.75 4.34
C GLU A 89 8.42 -0.68 3.55
N THR A 90 9.20 0.16 2.88
CA THR A 90 8.71 1.14 1.91
C THR A 90 9.59 1.11 0.66
N VAL A 91 9.00 1.23 -0.51
CA VAL A 91 9.74 1.26 -1.79
C VAL A 91 9.41 2.55 -2.54
N LEU A 92 10.43 3.34 -2.85
CA LEU A 92 10.33 4.50 -3.73
C LEU A 92 10.70 4.08 -5.15
N MET A 93 9.78 4.26 -6.08
CA MET A 93 9.93 3.94 -7.49
C MET A 93 9.86 5.21 -8.33
N ARG A 94 10.80 5.35 -9.28
CA ARG A 94 10.85 6.51 -10.17
C ARG A 94 10.20 6.16 -11.51
N TYR A 95 9.17 6.91 -11.88
CA TYR A 95 8.51 6.80 -13.18
C TYR A 95 8.57 8.13 -13.93
N HIS A 96 8.38 8.09 -15.24
CA HIS A 96 8.35 9.32 -16.05
C HIS A 96 7.21 10.28 -15.69
N TYR A 97 6.14 9.75 -15.07
CA TYR A 97 4.98 10.54 -14.62
C TYR A 97 5.08 10.99 -13.15
N GLY A 98 6.17 10.68 -12.47
CA GLY A 98 6.42 11.08 -11.08
C GLY A 98 6.91 9.95 -10.19
N ASN A 99 7.19 10.27 -8.93
CA ASN A 99 7.70 9.33 -7.95
C ASN A 99 6.54 8.64 -7.21
N THR A 100 6.56 7.32 -7.21
CA THR A 100 5.56 6.48 -6.53
C THR A 100 6.18 5.85 -5.30
N VAL A 101 5.49 5.95 -4.16
CA VAL A 101 5.89 5.24 -2.95
C VAL A 101 4.93 4.07 -2.67
N CYS A 102 5.50 2.89 -2.46
CA CYS A 102 4.79 1.71 -1.97
C CYS A 102 4.93 1.63 -0.46
N ILE A 103 3.83 1.66 0.28
CA ILE A 103 3.81 1.66 1.74
C ILE A 103 3.16 0.41 2.33
N SER A 104 3.58 0.06 3.54
CA SER A 104 2.99 -0.99 4.37
C SER A 104 1.82 -0.44 5.19
N THR A 105 0.84 -1.29 5.48
CA THR A 105 -0.35 -0.96 6.29
C THR A 105 -0.42 -1.75 7.60
N GLU A 106 0.42 -2.75 7.74
CA GLU A 106 0.49 -3.62 8.91
C GLU A 106 1.94 -4.03 9.19
N VAL A 107 2.20 -4.54 10.37
CA VAL A 107 3.42 -5.27 10.71
C VAL A 107 3.11 -6.77 10.55
N GLY A 108 3.56 -7.38 9.46
CA GLY A 108 3.15 -8.73 9.05
C GLY A 108 1.80 -8.74 8.33
N CYS A 109 1.25 -9.93 8.07
CA CYS A 109 -0.04 -10.10 7.39
C CYS A 109 -0.62 -11.47 7.73
N ARG A 110 -1.92 -11.53 8.01
CA ARG A 110 -2.61 -12.80 8.35
C ARG A 110 -3.29 -13.50 7.18
N MET A 111 -3.22 -12.94 5.97
CA MET A 111 -3.97 -13.45 4.81
C MET A 111 -3.48 -14.80 4.28
N GLY A 112 -2.23 -15.18 4.55
CA GLY A 112 -1.69 -16.51 4.26
C GLY A 112 -1.46 -16.82 2.78
N CYS A 113 -1.32 -15.82 1.91
CA CYS A 113 -1.09 -16.04 0.47
C CYS A 113 0.21 -16.82 0.24
N ALA A 114 0.14 -17.95 -0.49
CA ALA A 114 1.23 -18.91 -0.63
C ALA A 114 2.49 -18.37 -1.36
N PHE A 115 2.34 -17.27 -2.10
CA PHE A 115 3.42 -16.61 -2.84
C PHE A 115 4.00 -15.39 -2.14
N CYS A 116 3.50 -15.03 -0.94
CA CYS A 116 3.82 -13.75 -0.30
C CYS A 116 4.70 -13.92 0.95
N ALA A 117 5.89 -13.33 0.92
CA ALA A 117 6.82 -13.37 2.06
C ALA A 117 6.28 -12.63 3.32
N SER A 118 5.36 -11.68 3.14
CA SER A 118 4.81 -10.89 4.26
C SER A 118 3.92 -11.69 5.21
N THR A 119 3.44 -12.87 4.79
CA THR A 119 2.53 -13.70 5.59
C THR A 119 3.24 -14.69 6.51
N LEU A 120 4.52 -14.93 6.28
CA LEU A 120 5.28 -16.02 6.92
C LEU A 120 5.45 -15.87 8.45
N GLY A 121 5.34 -14.64 8.96
CA GLY A 121 5.36 -14.34 10.41
C GLY A 121 4.00 -14.01 11.00
N GLY A 122 2.91 -14.17 10.23
CA GLY A 122 1.57 -13.74 10.63
C GLY A 122 1.44 -12.22 10.80
N LEU A 123 0.35 -11.80 11.38
CA LEU A 123 0.07 -10.41 11.74
C LEU A 123 0.56 -10.15 13.17
N VAL A 124 1.42 -9.14 13.34
CA VAL A 124 1.84 -8.64 14.66
C VAL A 124 0.85 -7.56 15.12
N ARG A 125 0.68 -6.50 14.33
CA ARG A 125 -0.30 -5.44 14.57
C ARG A 125 -0.61 -4.64 13.32
N ARG A 126 -1.70 -3.88 13.39
CA ARG A 126 -2.05 -2.87 12.41
C ARG A 126 -1.23 -1.61 12.62
N LEU A 127 -0.95 -0.87 11.54
CA LEU A 127 -0.30 0.43 11.62
C LEU A 127 -1.33 1.52 11.94
N GLU A 128 -0.90 2.47 12.76
CA GLU A 128 -1.63 3.69 13.02
C GLU A 128 -1.58 4.65 11.80
N PRO A 129 -2.53 5.59 11.65
CA PRO A 129 -2.55 6.51 10.50
C PRO A 129 -1.25 7.29 10.33
N PHE A 130 -0.65 7.77 11.43
CA PHE A 130 0.62 8.51 11.38
C PHE A 130 1.80 7.64 10.92
N GLU A 131 1.81 6.34 11.22
CA GLU A 131 2.88 5.43 10.80
C GLU A 131 2.86 5.17 9.29
N MET A 132 1.66 5.15 8.70
CA MET A 132 1.50 5.10 7.24
C MET A 132 1.91 6.43 6.60
N LEU A 133 1.52 7.55 7.19
CA LEU A 133 1.89 8.89 6.73
C LEU A 133 3.41 9.10 6.83
N ASP A 134 4.04 8.66 7.90
CA ASP A 134 5.48 8.76 8.11
C ASP A 134 6.29 8.00 7.07
N GLN A 135 5.82 6.86 6.58
CA GLN A 135 6.48 6.17 5.46
C GLN A 135 6.57 7.06 4.22
N VAL A 136 5.52 7.83 3.91
CA VAL A 136 5.53 8.76 2.77
C VAL A 136 6.42 9.97 3.07
N LEU A 137 6.22 10.63 4.21
CA LEU A 137 6.94 11.84 4.62
C LEU A 137 8.45 11.61 4.71
N PHE A 138 8.87 10.59 5.45
CA PHE A 138 10.29 10.34 5.66
C PHE A 138 11.00 9.74 4.45
N THR A 139 10.27 9.04 3.56
CA THR A 139 10.79 8.69 2.23
C THR A 139 11.06 9.94 1.40
N GLN A 140 10.15 10.92 1.42
CA GLN A 140 10.34 12.19 0.71
C GLN A 140 11.51 12.99 1.29
N VAL A 141 11.59 13.09 2.61
CA VAL A 141 12.69 13.83 3.31
C VAL A 141 14.05 13.18 3.04
N ASP A 142 14.16 11.85 3.19
CA ASP A 142 15.44 11.14 3.02
C ASP A 142 15.91 11.08 1.56
N SER A 143 15.00 10.91 0.62
CA SER A 143 15.34 10.85 -0.81
C SER A 143 15.52 12.22 -1.46
N GLY A 144 14.98 13.28 -0.87
CA GLY A 144 14.90 14.61 -1.48
C GLY A 144 13.98 14.70 -2.69
N LEU A 145 13.18 13.65 -2.98
CA LEU A 145 12.33 13.54 -4.14
C LEU A 145 10.85 13.77 -3.78
N PRO A 146 10.12 14.65 -4.47
CA PRO A 146 8.70 14.84 -4.21
C PRO A 146 7.92 13.57 -4.53
N ILE A 147 7.06 13.13 -3.61
CA ILE A 147 6.17 11.98 -3.82
C ILE A 147 4.87 12.46 -4.46
N SER A 148 4.51 11.88 -5.59
CA SER A 148 3.30 12.23 -6.33
C SER A 148 2.24 11.11 -6.35
N HIS A 149 2.64 9.85 -6.12
CA HIS A 149 1.75 8.70 -6.15
C HIS A 149 2.03 7.78 -4.97
N ILE A 150 0.96 7.12 -4.48
CA ILE A 150 1.04 6.16 -3.38
C ILE A 150 0.37 4.85 -3.79
N VAL A 151 1.02 3.73 -3.50
CA VAL A 151 0.40 2.41 -3.62
C VAL A 151 0.43 1.70 -2.27
N LEU A 152 -0.73 1.29 -1.76
CA LEU A 152 -0.87 0.50 -0.56
C LEU A 152 -0.76 -0.98 -0.96
N MET A 153 0.47 -1.39 -1.30
CA MET A 153 0.81 -2.72 -1.81
C MET A 153 2.03 -3.30 -1.09
N GLY A 154 2.41 -2.72 0.05
CA GLY A 154 3.48 -3.20 0.90
C GLY A 154 3.04 -4.34 1.81
N ILE A 155 3.59 -4.40 3.02
CA ILE A 155 3.26 -5.41 4.02
C ILE A 155 1.87 -5.13 4.61
N GLY A 156 1.00 -6.15 4.63
CA GLY A 156 -0.34 -6.09 5.21
C GLY A 156 -1.47 -6.13 4.19
N GLU A 157 -2.69 -6.23 4.71
CA GLU A 157 -3.94 -6.10 3.95
C GLU A 157 -4.61 -4.76 4.33
N PRO A 158 -4.64 -3.78 3.42
CA PRO A 158 -5.18 -2.46 3.75
C PRO A 158 -6.62 -2.49 4.27
N LEU A 159 -7.46 -3.37 3.74
CA LEU A 159 -8.86 -3.47 4.17
C LEU A 159 -9.04 -4.21 5.51
N ASP A 160 -8.03 -4.93 6.00
CA ASP A 160 -8.01 -5.45 7.36
C ASP A 160 -7.70 -4.36 8.41
N ASN A 161 -7.00 -3.30 7.98
CA ASN A 161 -6.72 -2.09 8.75
C ASN A 161 -7.61 -0.90 8.30
N PHE A 162 -8.88 -1.15 8.03
CA PHE A 162 -9.76 -0.25 7.28
C PHE A 162 -9.82 1.17 7.85
N ASP A 163 -10.13 1.32 9.14
CA ASP A 163 -10.37 2.64 9.73
C ASP A 163 -9.11 3.51 9.74
N ASN A 164 -7.96 2.92 10.08
CA ASN A 164 -6.68 3.61 10.05
C ASN A 164 -6.26 3.98 8.62
N VAL A 165 -6.52 3.10 7.64
CA VAL A 165 -6.27 3.38 6.22
C VAL A 165 -7.17 4.51 5.73
N MET A 166 -8.45 4.54 6.08
CA MET A 166 -9.35 5.65 5.71
C MET A 166 -8.87 6.98 6.32
N ARG A 167 -8.43 6.98 7.58
CA ARG A 167 -7.84 8.16 8.23
C ARG A 167 -6.53 8.58 7.53
N PHE A 168 -5.65 7.65 7.20
CA PHE A 168 -4.43 7.95 6.43
C PHE A 168 -4.77 8.62 5.09
N LEU A 169 -5.75 8.11 4.35
CA LEU A 169 -6.18 8.68 3.07
C LEU A 169 -6.68 10.12 3.24
N GLU A 170 -7.44 10.40 4.30
CA GLU A 170 -7.90 11.75 4.64
C GLU A 170 -6.72 12.69 4.89
N LEU A 171 -5.74 12.26 5.69
CA LEU A 171 -4.57 13.05 6.07
C LEU A 171 -3.67 13.36 4.87
N VAL A 172 -3.35 12.35 4.05
CA VAL A 172 -2.44 12.53 2.91
C VAL A 172 -3.05 13.35 1.78
N ASN A 173 -4.38 13.38 1.68
CA ASN A 173 -5.13 14.19 0.70
C ASN A 173 -5.39 15.63 1.20
N SER A 174 -5.15 15.92 2.48
CA SER A 174 -5.40 17.23 3.07
C SER A 174 -4.67 18.34 2.31
N PRO A 175 -5.36 19.44 1.92
CA PRO A 175 -4.74 20.56 1.19
C PRO A 175 -3.63 21.28 1.97
N ASP A 176 -3.72 21.32 3.29
CA ASP A 176 -2.69 21.92 4.17
C ASP A 176 -1.59 20.91 4.56
N GLY A 177 -1.72 19.64 4.12
CA GLY A 177 -0.75 18.56 4.30
C GLY A 177 0.03 18.26 3.03
N MET A 178 0.15 16.97 2.67
CA MET A 178 0.85 16.54 1.45
C MET A 178 0.08 16.81 0.17
N ASN A 179 -1.23 17.00 0.25
CA ASN A 179 -2.13 17.32 -0.87
C ASN A 179 -2.03 16.32 -2.06
N ILE A 180 -1.88 15.04 -1.75
CA ILE A 180 -1.82 14.00 -2.77
C ILE A 180 -3.27 13.62 -3.15
N SER A 181 -3.63 13.82 -4.42
CA SER A 181 -4.96 13.51 -4.93
C SER A 181 -5.29 12.02 -4.79
N MET A 182 -6.53 11.68 -4.43
CA MET A 182 -7.02 10.30 -4.40
C MET A 182 -6.82 9.56 -5.73
N ARG A 183 -6.82 10.26 -6.87
CA ARG A 183 -6.56 9.68 -8.19
C ARG A 183 -5.14 9.16 -8.37
N HIS A 184 -4.21 9.61 -7.54
CA HIS A 184 -2.82 9.19 -7.50
C HIS A 184 -2.56 8.11 -6.44
N ILE A 185 -3.62 7.56 -5.86
CA ILE A 185 -3.53 6.52 -4.84
C ILE A 185 -4.15 5.22 -5.35
N SER A 186 -3.42 4.12 -5.24
CA SER A 186 -3.92 2.77 -5.48
C SER A 186 -3.98 2.00 -4.15
N LEU A 187 -5.15 1.49 -3.82
CA LEU A 187 -5.37 0.62 -2.68
C LEU A 187 -5.52 -0.81 -3.18
N SER A 188 -4.63 -1.69 -2.74
CA SER A 188 -4.71 -3.12 -3.06
C SER A 188 -5.45 -3.89 -1.98
N THR A 189 -6.17 -4.94 -2.37
CA THR A 189 -6.80 -5.87 -1.41
C THR A 189 -6.80 -7.29 -1.94
N CYS A 190 -6.64 -8.25 -1.04
CA CYS A 190 -6.82 -9.67 -1.35
C CYS A 190 -8.30 -10.06 -1.53
N GLY A 191 -9.25 -9.14 -1.27
CA GLY A 191 -10.66 -9.35 -1.54
C GLY A 191 -11.52 -9.59 -0.30
N LEU A 192 -11.38 -8.75 0.73
CA LEU A 192 -12.29 -8.71 1.87
C LEU A 192 -13.62 -8.08 1.44
N VAL A 193 -14.54 -8.89 0.92
CA VAL A 193 -15.79 -8.45 0.27
C VAL A 193 -16.59 -7.44 1.08
N PRO A 194 -16.88 -7.64 2.39
CA PRO A 194 -17.64 -6.65 3.16
C PRO A 194 -16.94 -5.29 3.23
N LYS A 195 -15.59 -5.28 3.23
CA LYS A 195 -14.80 -4.04 3.27
C LYS A 195 -14.70 -3.37 1.90
N ILE A 196 -14.76 -4.12 0.80
CA ILE A 196 -14.92 -3.55 -0.54
C ILE A 196 -16.26 -2.83 -0.65
N ASP A 197 -17.36 -3.41 -0.16
CA ASP A 197 -18.69 -2.79 -0.14
C ASP A 197 -18.72 -1.54 0.77
N GLU A 198 -18.01 -1.56 1.90
CA GLU A 198 -17.85 -0.39 2.77
C GLU A 198 -17.05 0.73 2.08
N LEU A 199 -15.95 0.38 1.41
CA LEU A 199 -15.15 1.32 0.63
C LEU A 199 -15.95 1.95 -0.53
N ALA A 200 -16.81 1.18 -1.19
CA ALA A 200 -17.68 1.66 -2.27
C ALA A 200 -18.58 2.80 -1.79
N LYS A 201 -19.11 2.73 -0.55
CA LYS A 201 -19.96 3.78 0.05
C LYS A 201 -19.21 5.09 0.27
N ARG A 202 -17.89 5.05 0.44
CA ARG A 202 -17.04 6.25 0.61
C ARG A 202 -16.88 7.05 -0.69
N LYS A 203 -17.15 6.45 -1.86
CA LYS A 203 -17.05 7.06 -3.21
C LYS A 203 -15.73 7.78 -3.45
N LEU A 204 -14.63 7.26 -2.91
CA LEU A 204 -13.30 7.79 -3.11
C LEU A 204 -12.85 7.59 -4.57
N GLN A 205 -12.10 8.56 -5.10
CA GLN A 205 -11.62 8.54 -6.48
C GLN A 205 -10.29 7.79 -6.63
N LEU A 206 -9.91 6.95 -5.68
CA LEU A 206 -8.72 6.10 -5.75
C LEU A 206 -8.88 4.95 -6.75
N THR A 207 -7.78 4.30 -7.11
CA THR A 207 -7.79 3.06 -7.87
C THR A 207 -7.89 1.88 -6.92
N LEU A 208 -8.95 1.07 -7.06
CA LEU A 208 -9.04 -0.21 -6.35
C LEU A 208 -8.29 -1.27 -7.17
N SER A 209 -7.24 -1.84 -6.56
CA SER A 209 -6.48 -2.97 -7.09
C SER A 209 -6.87 -4.24 -6.35
N VAL A 210 -7.38 -5.24 -7.05
CA VAL A 210 -7.85 -6.49 -6.45
C VAL A 210 -6.89 -7.62 -6.79
N SER A 211 -6.27 -8.19 -5.78
CA SER A 211 -5.43 -9.39 -5.88
C SER A 211 -6.29 -10.61 -6.21
N LEU A 212 -6.54 -10.83 -7.50
CA LEU A 212 -7.35 -11.93 -8.00
C LEU A 212 -6.54 -13.23 -8.11
N HIS A 213 -5.42 -13.17 -8.82
CA HIS A 213 -4.39 -14.21 -9.00
C HIS A 213 -4.88 -15.58 -9.52
N ALA A 214 -6.17 -15.76 -9.74
CA ALA A 214 -6.73 -17.01 -10.24
C ALA A 214 -8.04 -16.77 -11.02
N PRO A 215 -8.36 -17.61 -12.02
CA PRO A 215 -9.61 -17.50 -12.77
C PRO A 215 -10.82 -18.05 -12.01
N ASN A 216 -10.60 -18.96 -11.05
CA ASN A 216 -11.67 -19.71 -10.37
C ASN A 216 -11.29 -20.07 -8.92
N ASN A 217 -12.25 -20.66 -8.20
CA ASN A 217 -12.07 -21.05 -6.81
C ASN A 217 -11.05 -22.18 -6.63
N GLU A 218 -11.00 -23.11 -7.57
CA GLU A 218 -10.10 -24.27 -7.48
C GLU A 218 -8.64 -23.82 -7.36
N ILE A 219 -8.19 -22.97 -8.27
CA ILE A 219 -6.84 -22.43 -8.27
C ILE A 219 -6.66 -21.42 -7.13
N ARG A 220 -7.65 -20.52 -6.91
CA ARG A 220 -7.52 -19.49 -5.90
C ARG A 220 -7.41 -20.04 -4.49
N ASN A 221 -8.12 -21.13 -4.17
CA ASN A 221 -8.03 -21.79 -2.87
C ASN A 221 -6.64 -22.35 -2.56
N GLN A 222 -5.86 -22.70 -3.58
CA GLN A 222 -4.50 -23.22 -3.42
C GLN A 222 -3.50 -22.14 -3.04
N ILE A 223 -3.73 -20.90 -3.51
CA ILE A 223 -2.74 -19.82 -3.39
C ILE A 223 -3.20 -18.67 -2.48
N MET A 224 -4.50 -18.52 -2.23
CA MET A 224 -5.10 -17.44 -1.43
C MET A 224 -6.18 -17.97 -0.48
N PRO A 225 -5.85 -18.26 0.78
CA PRO A 225 -6.82 -18.81 1.75
C PRO A 225 -8.08 -17.96 1.97
N VAL A 226 -8.00 -16.65 1.75
CA VAL A 226 -9.15 -15.72 1.83
C VAL A 226 -10.31 -16.13 0.91
N ASN A 227 -10.03 -16.87 -0.17
CA ASN A 227 -11.06 -17.35 -1.10
C ASN A 227 -12.04 -18.33 -0.46
N LYS A 228 -11.67 -19.00 0.63
CA LYS A 228 -12.58 -19.87 1.39
C LYS A 228 -13.70 -19.06 2.06
N ALA A 229 -13.38 -17.83 2.50
CA ALA A 229 -14.37 -16.93 3.08
C ALA A 229 -15.13 -16.14 2.02
N TYR A 230 -14.45 -15.74 0.94
CA TYR A 230 -15.02 -14.93 -0.14
C TYR A 230 -14.67 -15.54 -1.51
N PRO A 231 -15.53 -16.43 -2.02
CA PRO A 231 -15.31 -17.10 -3.32
C PRO A 231 -15.16 -16.12 -4.48
N THR A 232 -14.46 -16.55 -5.53
CA THR A 232 -14.14 -15.72 -6.70
C THR A 232 -15.36 -14.98 -7.27
N GLN A 233 -16.51 -15.65 -7.35
CA GLN A 233 -17.73 -15.03 -7.91
C GLN A 233 -18.22 -13.88 -7.00
N GLU A 234 -18.28 -14.10 -5.70
CA GLU A 234 -18.67 -13.08 -4.71
C GLU A 234 -17.74 -11.86 -4.75
N LEU A 235 -16.42 -12.10 -4.87
CA LEU A 235 -15.44 -11.05 -5.05
C LEU A 235 -15.67 -10.24 -6.33
N LEU A 236 -15.94 -10.90 -7.47
CA LEU A 236 -16.22 -10.22 -8.73
C LEU A 236 -17.54 -9.42 -8.67
N ASP A 237 -18.53 -9.92 -7.95
CA ASP A 237 -19.78 -9.19 -7.74
C ASP A 237 -19.58 -7.96 -6.84
N ALA A 238 -18.73 -8.04 -5.82
CA ALA A 238 -18.32 -6.87 -5.05
C ALA A 238 -17.58 -5.83 -5.92
N CYS A 239 -16.71 -6.29 -6.83
CA CYS A 239 -16.05 -5.41 -7.80
C CYS A 239 -17.06 -4.70 -8.73
N ARG A 240 -18.13 -5.39 -9.17
CA ARG A 240 -19.22 -4.79 -9.96
C ARG A 240 -19.95 -3.73 -9.16
N ARG A 241 -20.33 -4.02 -7.90
CA ARG A 241 -20.96 -3.03 -7.01
C ARG A 241 -20.07 -1.81 -6.76
N TYR A 242 -18.76 -2.04 -6.55
CA TYR A 242 -17.79 -0.95 -6.41
C TYR A 242 -17.75 -0.07 -7.67
N TYR A 243 -17.66 -0.69 -8.86
CA TYR A 243 -17.68 0.05 -10.12
C TYR A 243 -18.98 0.84 -10.30
N GLN A 244 -20.13 0.24 -10.05
CA GLN A 244 -21.44 0.91 -10.15
C GLN A 244 -21.55 2.13 -9.21
N SER A 245 -20.95 2.04 -8.00
CA SER A 245 -20.98 3.12 -7.02
C SER A 245 -20.01 4.26 -7.32
N THR A 246 -18.82 3.95 -7.89
CA THR A 246 -17.70 4.90 -8.02
C THR A 246 -17.40 5.30 -9.45
N ASN A 247 -17.90 4.56 -10.43
CA ASN A 247 -17.53 4.63 -11.85
C ASN A 247 -16.01 4.51 -12.10
N ARG A 248 -15.29 3.82 -11.18
CA ARG A 248 -13.85 3.60 -11.28
C ARG A 248 -13.55 2.19 -11.75
N ARG A 249 -12.79 2.09 -12.87
CA ARG A 249 -12.30 0.81 -13.40
C ARG A 249 -11.52 0.05 -12.32
N ILE A 250 -11.72 -1.27 -12.24
CA ILE A 250 -10.98 -2.15 -11.34
C ILE A 250 -9.63 -2.51 -11.96
N SER A 251 -8.56 -2.47 -11.18
CA SER A 251 -7.27 -3.07 -11.52
C SER A 251 -7.18 -4.44 -10.88
N PHE A 252 -6.99 -5.50 -11.67
CA PHE A 252 -6.74 -6.84 -11.14
C PHE A 252 -5.26 -7.14 -11.15
N GLU A 253 -4.72 -7.41 -9.97
CA GLU A 253 -3.35 -7.90 -9.82
C GLU A 253 -3.34 -9.42 -10.05
N TYR A 254 -2.43 -9.89 -10.91
CA TYR A 254 -2.37 -11.30 -11.28
C TYR A 254 -0.93 -11.79 -11.31
N ALA A 255 -0.49 -12.46 -10.22
CA ALA A 255 0.81 -13.10 -10.15
C ALA A 255 0.86 -14.30 -11.10
N MET A 256 1.80 -14.28 -12.02
CA MET A 256 1.98 -15.34 -13.04
C MET A 256 2.78 -16.49 -12.45
N ILE A 257 2.10 -17.57 -12.07
CA ILE A 257 2.66 -18.75 -11.40
C ILE A 257 2.72 -19.91 -12.38
N GLY A 258 3.94 -20.33 -12.73
CA GLY A 258 4.19 -21.35 -13.74
C GLY A 258 3.50 -22.68 -13.45
N GLY A 259 2.70 -23.15 -14.39
CA GLY A 259 1.94 -24.41 -14.31
C GLY A 259 0.72 -24.37 -13.41
N VAL A 260 0.42 -23.23 -12.75
CA VAL A 260 -0.73 -23.10 -11.83
C VAL A 260 -1.85 -22.28 -12.45
N ASN A 261 -1.56 -21.02 -12.83
CA ASN A 261 -2.57 -20.07 -13.27
C ASN A 261 -2.27 -19.37 -14.61
N ASP A 262 -1.24 -19.79 -15.32
CA ASP A 262 -0.61 -19.08 -16.44
C ASP A 262 -1.01 -19.60 -17.85
N LYS A 263 -1.98 -20.52 -17.94
CA LYS A 263 -2.43 -21.07 -19.22
C LYS A 263 -3.39 -20.10 -19.94
N PRO A 264 -3.42 -20.10 -21.30
CA PRO A 264 -4.38 -19.30 -22.07
C PRO A 264 -5.85 -19.57 -21.72
N GLU A 265 -6.19 -20.82 -21.35
CA GLU A 265 -7.56 -21.19 -20.93
C GLU A 265 -8.00 -20.45 -19.67
N HIS A 266 -7.05 -20.15 -18.77
CA HIS A 266 -7.31 -19.34 -17.57
C HIS A 266 -7.65 -17.89 -17.93
N ALA A 267 -6.95 -17.31 -18.91
CA ALA A 267 -7.28 -15.98 -19.43
C ALA A 267 -8.66 -15.96 -20.10
N GLN A 268 -9.02 -17.00 -20.88
CA GLN A 268 -10.34 -17.12 -21.48
C GLN A 268 -11.44 -17.25 -20.42
N GLU A 269 -11.21 -17.99 -19.34
CA GLU A 269 -12.14 -18.07 -18.22
C GLU A 269 -12.36 -16.71 -17.55
N LEU A 270 -11.28 -15.96 -17.33
CA LEU A 270 -11.36 -14.59 -16.80
C LEU A 270 -12.20 -13.68 -17.70
N LEU A 271 -12.00 -13.71 -19.02
CA LEU A 271 -12.80 -12.93 -19.97
C LEU A 271 -14.30 -13.23 -19.86
N ARG A 272 -14.68 -14.50 -19.73
CA ARG A 272 -16.08 -14.89 -19.54
C ARG A 272 -16.65 -14.35 -18.23
N ARG A 273 -15.89 -14.47 -17.12
CA ARG A 273 -16.34 -14.04 -15.79
C ARG A 273 -16.42 -12.53 -15.64
N LEU A 274 -15.55 -11.79 -16.34
CA LEU A 274 -15.46 -10.33 -16.27
C LEU A 274 -16.35 -9.60 -17.26
N LYS A 275 -17.14 -10.32 -18.06
CA LYS A 275 -18.03 -9.71 -19.06
C LYS A 275 -18.85 -8.57 -18.45
N GLY A 276 -18.74 -7.38 -19.05
CA GLY A 276 -19.45 -6.16 -18.62
C GLY A 276 -18.82 -5.41 -17.42
N LEU A 277 -17.68 -5.87 -16.87
CA LEU A 277 -16.94 -5.16 -15.86
C LEU A 277 -15.70 -4.49 -16.48
N PRO A 278 -15.60 -3.14 -16.50
CA PRO A 278 -14.39 -2.46 -16.94
C PRO A 278 -13.21 -2.81 -16.06
N ALA A 279 -12.23 -3.49 -16.64
CA ALA A 279 -11.10 -4.05 -15.94
C ALA A 279 -9.78 -3.72 -16.64
N HIS A 280 -8.70 -3.74 -15.85
CA HIS A 280 -7.33 -3.76 -16.30
C HIS A 280 -6.60 -4.88 -15.55
N PHE A 281 -5.74 -5.64 -16.23
CA PHE A 281 -4.88 -6.62 -15.58
C PHE A 281 -3.44 -6.10 -15.47
N ASN A 282 -2.91 -6.19 -14.26
CA ASN A 282 -1.49 -6.02 -14.01
C ASN A 282 -0.89 -7.42 -13.79
N LEU A 283 -0.24 -7.95 -14.83
CA LEU A 283 0.41 -9.26 -14.80
C LEU A 283 1.76 -9.12 -14.10
N ILE A 284 1.93 -9.81 -12.98
CA ILE A 284 3.10 -9.68 -12.12
C ILE A 284 3.95 -10.95 -12.29
N PRO A 285 5.14 -10.86 -12.91
CA PRO A 285 6.10 -11.95 -12.86
C PRO A 285 6.38 -12.33 -11.40
N LEU A 286 6.23 -13.60 -11.06
CA LEU A 286 6.44 -14.07 -9.70
C LEU A 286 7.88 -13.86 -9.27
N ASN A 287 8.08 -13.21 -8.14
CA ASN A 287 9.39 -13.14 -7.51
C ASN A 287 9.68 -14.42 -6.73
N HIS A 288 10.92 -14.87 -6.77
CA HIS A 288 11.33 -16.04 -6.00
C HIS A 288 11.24 -15.76 -4.50
N VAL A 289 10.57 -16.64 -3.78
CA VAL A 289 10.52 -16.68 -2.31
C VAL A 289 11.12 -18.03 -1.92
N GLU A 290 12.24 -18.03 -1.18
CA GLU A 290 13.03 -19.25 -0.86
C GLU A 290 12.17 -20.38 -0.28
N GLU A 291 11.15 -20.03 0.51
CA GLU A 291 10.31 -21.01 1.21
C GLU A 291 9.05 -21.39 0.42
N SER A 292 8.86 -20.85 -0.78
CA SER A 292 7.71 -21.18 -1.63
C SER A 292 8.13 -22.16 -2.73
N PRO A 293 7.41 -23.27 -2.93
CA PRO A 293 7.65 -24.18 -4.04
C PRO A 293 7.20 -23.62 -5.40
N LEU A 294 6.54 -22.47 -5.40
CA LEU A 294 5.95 -21.84 -6.59
C LEU A 294 7.06 -21.28 -7.48
N LYS A 295 6.90 -21.49 -8.79
CA LYS A 295 7.86 -21.06 -9.81
C LYS A 295 7.29 -19.93 -10.66
N PRO A 296 8.13 -19.00 -11.16
CA PRO A 296 7.67 -17.99 -12.10
C PRO A 296 7.24 -18.63 -13.43
N SER A 297 6.28 -18.04 -14.09
CA SER A 297 5.88 -18.38 -15.47
C SER A 297 6.98 -18.03 -16.45
N THR A 298 7.05 -18.75 -17.55
CA THR A 298 7.95 -18.41 -18.67
C THR A 298 7.50 -17.11 -19.34
N ARG A 299 8.43 -16.39 -19.96
CA ARG A 299 8.09 -15.18 -20.74
C ARG A 299 7.06 -15.47 -21.85
N ALA A 300 7.16 -16.64 -22.50
CA ALA A 300 6.22 -17.06 -23.52
C ALA A 300 4.80 -17.27 -22.97
N ALA A 301 4.67 -17.90 -21.79
CA ALA A 301 3.37 -18.09 -21.13
C ALA A 301 2.75 -16.73 -20.73
N VAL A 302 3.54 -15.81 -20.17
CA VAL A 302 3.08 -14.45 -19.82
C VAL A 302 2.60 -13.71 -21.07
N ALA A 303 3.36 -13.75 -22.17
CA ALA A 303 2.98 -13.09 -23.43
C ALA A 303 1.70 -13.70 -24.05
N ALA A 304 1.57 -15.03 -24.03
CA ALA A 304 0.37 -15.70 -24.52
C ALA A 304 -0.88 -15.37 -23.69
N PHE A 305 -0.72 -15.33 -22.38
CA PHE A 305 -1.79 -14.94 -21.45
C PHE A 305 -2.22 -13.49 -21.66
N GLN A 306 -1.25 -12.56 -21.76
CA GLN A 306 -1.50 -11.15 -22.06
C GLN A 306 -2.25 -10.99 -23.37
N LYS A 307 -1.74 -11.62 -24.44
CA LYS A 307 -2.38 -11.55 -25.74
C LYS A 307 -3.83 -12.07 -25.72
N THR A 308 -4.09 -13.17 -25.01
CA THR A 308 -5.46 -13.70 -24.87
C THR A 308 -6.41 -12.71 -24.21
N LEU A 309 -5.96 -11.99 -23.16
CA LEU A 309 -6.76 -10.95 -22.50
C LEU A 309 -7.04 -9.77 -23.45
N GLU A 310 -5.99 -9.31 -24.18
CA GLU A 310 -6.08 -8.18 -25.10
C GLU A 310 -6.96 -8.50 -26.32
N ASP A 311 -6.83 -9.68 -26.90
CA ASP A 311 -7.72 -10.16 -27.99
C ASP A 311 -9.19 -10.22 -27.54
N GLY A 312 -9.44 -10.46 -26.24
CA GLY A 312 -10.75 -10.39 -25.61
C GLY A 312 -11.22 -8.99 -25.21
N GLY A 313 -10.46 -7.94 -25.55
CA GLY A 313 -10.82 -6.54 -25.28
C GLY A 313 -10.51 -6.06 -23.85
N VAL A 314 -9.74 -6.81 -23.06
CA VAL A 314 -9.32 -6.40 -21.71
C VAL A 314 -7.88 -5.96 -21.74
N THR A 315 -7.62 -4.72 -21.32
CA THR A 315 -6.26 -4.18 -21.24
C THR A 315 -5.43 -4.95 -20.21
N ALA A 316 -4.24 -5.42 -20.61
CA ALA A 316 -3.31 -6.12 -19.73
C ALA A 316 -1.90 -5.53 -19.86
N THR A 317 -1.23 -5.29 -18.75
CA THR A 317 0.16 -4.83 -18.71
C THR A 317 1.01 -5.78 -17.89
N VAL A 318 2.22 -6.07 -18.38
CA VAL A 318 3.20 -6.82 -17.60
C VAL A 318 3.98 -5.85 -16.72
N ARG A 319 3.95 -6.07 -15.41
CA ARG A 319 4.64 -5.20 -14.44
C ARG A 319 6.15 -5.24 -14.69
N ARG A 320 6.73 -4.05 -14.80
CA ARG A 320 8.19 -3.92 -14.88
C ARG A 320 8.83 -4.36 -13.56
N THR A 321 9.88 -5.14 -13.65
CA THR A 321 10.71 -5.47 -12.48
C THR A 321 11.60 -4.27 -12.18
N LEU A 322 11.33 -3.58 -11.08
CA LEU A 322 12.14 -2.48 -10.57
C LEU A 322 12.96 -2.98 -9.38
N GLY A 323 14.17 -2.42 -9.20
CA GLY A 323 15.08 -2.81 -8.12
C GLY A 323 15.48 -4.28 -8.20
N GLY A 324 15.70 -4.83 -9.40
CA GLY A 324 16.06 -6.24 -9.57
C GLY A 324 17.46 -6.61 -9.08
N ASP A 325 18.26 -5.63 -8.68
CA ASP A 325 19.60 -5.75 -8.08
C ASP A 325 19.58 -5.52 -6.55
N ILE A 326 18.41 -5.23 -5.98
CA ILE A 326 18.19 -5.07 -4.54
C ILE A 326 17.00 -5.93 -4.10
N ASP A 327 16.75 -6.05 -2.79
CA ASP A 327 15.61 -6.80 -2.24
C ASP A 327 14.27 -6.03 -2.39
N ALA A 328 13.97 -5.49 -3.58
CA ALA A 328 12.81 -4.61 -3.80
C ALA A 328 11.45 -5.30 -3.63
N SER A 329 11.38 -6.62 -3.71
CA SER A 329 10.14 -7.38 -3.52
C SER A 329 9.61 -7.30 -2.09
N CYS A 330 8.27 -7.31 -1.95
CA CYS A 330 7.60 -7.16 -0.66
C CYS A 330 8.01 -8.22 0.36
N GLY A 331 8.24 -7.78 1.61
CA GLY A 331 8.52 -8.64 2.77
C GLY A 331 9.92 -9.26 2.82
N GLN A 332 10.72 -9.18 1.75
CA GLN A 332 12.01 -9.85 1.68
C GLN A 332 13.06 -9.22 2.58
N LEU A 333 13.18 -7.89 2.57
CA LEU A 333 14.20 -7.19 3.35
C LEU A 333 13.93 -7.30 4.86
N ARG A 334 12.66 -7.08 5.29
CA ARG A 334 12.23 -7.26 6.68
C ARG A 334 12.54 -8.66 7.16
N ARG A 335 12.24 -9.67 6.36
CA ARG A 335 12.47 -11.07 6.72
C ARG A 335 13.94 -11.39 6.90
N LYS A 336 14.80 -10.97 5.97
CA LYS A 336 16.26 -11.14 6.09
C LYS A 336 16.78 -10.50 7.37
N TYR A 337 16.32 -9.28 7.67
CA TYR A 337 16.69 -8.57 8.89
C TYR A 337 16.23 -9.31 10.14
N THR A 338 14.99 -9.76 10.20
CA THR A 338 14.45 -10.50 11.37
C THR A 338 15.19 -11.80 11.60
N LYS A 339 15.50 -12.58 10.54
CA LYS A 339 16.29 -13.82 10.65
C LYS A 339 17.73 -13.59 11.13
N GLN A 340 18.32 -12.42 10.86
CA GLN A 340 19.69 -12.09 11.28
C GLN A 340 19.79 -11.64 12.75
N ASN A 341 18.66 -11.23 13.34
CA ASN A 341 18.59 -10.67 14.70
C ASN A 341 17.79 -11.53 15.68
N GLN A 342 17.39 -12.74 15.28
CA GLN A 342 16.92 -13.85 16.13
C GLN A 342 18.05 -14.83 16.36
#